data_a6683f12b060d18cb4e97d9e8da38bed
#
_entry.id   a6683f12b060d18cb4e97d9e8da38bed
#
_cell.length_a   1.000
_cell.length_b   1.000
_cell.length_c   1.000
_cell.angle_alpha   90.00
_cell.angle_beta   90.00
_cell.angle_gamma   90.00
#
_symmetry.space_group_name_H-M   'P 1'
#
loop_
_entity.id
_entity.type
_entity.pdbx_description
1 polymer ?
#
loop_
_entity_poly.entity_id
_entity_poly.type
_entity_poly.pdbx_seq_one_letter_code
_entity_poly.pdbx_strand_id
1 'polypeptide(L)' 'MNRIDRVTAILIQLQSKRVVKAQEIADRFGISLRTVYRDIKALEESGVPLAGEAGVGYSIMEG' A
#
# COMPACT_ATOMS: atom_id res chain seq x y z
N MET A 1 -7.79 -1.08 -14.46
CA MET A 1 -8.23 -0.98 -13.04
C MET A 1 -8.30 0.48 -12.65
N ASN A 2 -9.42 0.93 -12.12
CA ASN A 2 -9.55 2.32 -11.69
C ASN A 2 -8.87 2.54 -10.33
N ARG A 3 -8.78 3.80 -9.91
CA ARG A 3 -8.08 4.15 -8.68
C ARG A 3 -8.69 3.49 -7.45
N ILE A 4 -10.00 3.46 -7.35
CA ILE A 4 -10.71 2.88 -6.20
C ILE A 4 -10.41 1.39 -6.11
N ASP A 5 -10.49 0.67 -7.22
CA ASP A 5 -10.20 -0.76 -7.25
C ASP A 5 -8.73 -1.01 -6.92
N ARG A 6 -7.83 -0.17 -7.41
CA ARG A 6 -6.41 -0.31 -7.14
C ARG A 6 -6.10 -0.09 -5.66
N VAL A 7 -6.63 0.97 -5.05
CA VAL A 7 -6.40 1.26 -3.63
C VAL A 7 -6.94 0.13 -2.76
N THR A 8 -8.12 -0.38 -3.10
CA THR A 8 -8.71 -1.52 -2.39
C THR A 8 -7.83 -2.75 -2.51
N ALA A 9 -7.32 -3.03 -3.70
CA ALA A 9 -6.44 -4.18 -3.93
C ALA A 9 -5.11 -4.03 -3.19
N ILE A 10 -4.59 -2.81 -3.10
CA ILE A 10 -3.38 -2.53 -2.32
C ILE A 10 -3.62 -2.82 -0.84
N LEU A 11 -4.76 -2.40 -0.31
CA LEU A 11 -5.13 -2.69 1.08
C LEU A 11 -5.15 -4.20 1.33
N ILE A 12 -5.76 -4.95 0.43
CA ILE A 12 -5.82 -6.41 0.54
C ILE A 12 -4.41 -7.01 0.52
N GLN A 13 -3.55 -6.51 -0.36
CA GLN A 13 -2.17 -6.98 -0.44
C GLN A 13 -1.40 -6.68 0.85
N LEU A 14 -1.62 -5.51 1.45
CA LEU A 14 -0.99 -5.15 2.71
C LEU A 14 -1.42 -6.07 3.86
N GLN A 15 -2.60 -6.69 3.75
CA GLN A 15 -3.09 -7.66 4.72
C GLN A 15 -2.56 -9.07 4.47
N SER A 16 -1.97 -9.33 3.30
CA SER A 16 -1.59 -10.68 2.89
C SER A 16 -0.35 -11.21 3.60
N LYS A 17 0.52 -10.32 4.07
CA LYS A 17 1.72 -10.71 4.82
C LYS A 17 2.15 -9.57 5.73
N ARG A 18 3.09 -9.86 6.63
CA ARG A 18 3.49 -8.94 7.68
C ARG A 18 4.06 -7.62 7.17
N VAL A 19 4.92 -7.70 6.17
CA VAL A 19 5.55 -6.51 5.56
C VAL A 19 5.47 -6.62 4.06
N VAL A 20 4.99 -5.57 3.41
CA VAL A 20 4.89 -5.51 1.95
C VAL A 20 5.70 -4.32 1.47
N LYS A 21 6.64 -4.56 0.56
CA LYS A 21 7.47 -3.51 0.00
C LYS A 21 6.71 -2.74 -1.07
N ALA A 22 6.94 -1.43 -1.12
CA ALA A 22 6.32 -0.59 -2.15
C ALA A 22 6.63 -1.08 -3.57
N GLN A 23 7.84 -1.61 -3.79
CA GLN A 23 8.22 -2.15 -5.09
C GLN A 23 7.36 -3.35 -5.49
N GLU A 24 6.98 -4.20 -4.55
CA GLU A 24 6.08 -5.32 -4.82
C GLU A 24 4.73 -4.84 -5.33
N ILE A 25 4.22 -3.76 -4.75
CA ILE A 25 2.96 -3.16 -5.15
C ILE A 25 3.10 -2.55 -6.54
N ALA A 26 4.16 -1.79 -6.76
CA ALA A 26 4.42 -1.17 -8.06
C ALA A 26 4.49 -2.21 -9.17
N ASP A 27 5.21 -3.30 -8.92
CA ASP A 27 5.38 -4.37 -9.91
C ASP A 27 4.06 -5.09 -10.20
N ARG A 28 3.27 -5.33 -9.16
CA ARG A 28 2.00 -6.03 -9.32
C ARG A 28 1.01 -5.25 -10.18
N PHE A 29 0.93 -3.95 -9.97
CA PHE A 29 -0.07 -3.12 -10.65
C PHE A 29 0.48 -2.36 -11.85
N GLY A 30 1.78 -2.48 -12.14
CA GLY A 30 2.38 -1.77 -13.25
C GLY A 30 2.35 -0.27 -13.07
N ILE A 31 2.54 0.23 -11.86
CA ILE A 31 2.52 1.64 -11.53
C ILE A 31 3.86 2.09 -10.96
N SER A 32 4.09 3.40 -10.92
CA SER A 32 5.31 3.94 -10.35
C SER A 32 5.32 3.88 -8.83
N LEU A 33 6.49 3.92 -8.22
CA LEU A 33 6.61 4.04 -6.77
C LEU A 33 5.92 5.29 -6.26
N ARG A 34 5.99 6.38 -7.01
CA ARG A 34 5.31 7.62 -6.65
C ARG A 34 3.81 7.41 -6.49
N THR A 35 3.20 6.66 -7.43
CA THR A 35 1.78 6.34 -7.36
C THR A 35 1.48 5.45 -6.17
N VAL A 36 2.36 4.47 -5.89
CA VAL A 36 2.21 3.60 -4.71
C VAL A 36 2.18 4.43 -3.44
N TYR A 37 3.14 5.33 -3.26
CA TYR A 37 3.19 6.17 -2.05
C TYR A 37 1.97 7.07 -1.92
N ARG A 38 1.48 7.58 -3.04
CA ARG A 38 0.27 8.40 -3.06
C ARG A 38 -0.95 7.59 -2.64
N ASP A 39 -1.07 6.36 -3.12
CA ASP A 39 -2.19 5.48 -2.76
C ASP A 39 -2.11 5.04 -1.29
N ILE A 40 -0.90 4.76 -0.79
CA ILE A 40 -0.69 4.43 0.62
C ILE A 40 -1.09 5.60 1.51
N LYS A 41 -0.71 6.81 1.11
CA LYS A 41 -1.10 8.01 1.87
C LYS A 41 -2.61 8.17 1.89
N ALA A 42 -3.28 7.90 0.78
CA ALA A 42 -4.74 7.96 0.72
C ALA A 42 -5.38 6.97 1.70
N LEU A 43 -4.81 5.76 1.83
CA LEU A 43 -5.29 4.77 2.80
C LEU A 43 -5.11 5.29 4.23
N GLU A 44 -3.95 5.87 4.55
CA GLU A 44 -3.71 6.44 5.87
C GLU A 44 -4.70 7.55 6.19
N GLU A 45 -4.95 8.44 5.25
CA GLU A 45 -5.91 9.53 5.43
C GLU A 45 -7.34 9.02 5.60
N SER A 46 -7.64 7.85 5.07
CA SER A 46 -8.94 7.20 5.23
C SER A 46 -9.10 6.49 6.58
N GLY A 47 -8.05 6.48 7.40
CA GLY A 47 -8.09 5.88 8.72
C GLY A 47 -7.46 4.50 8.84
N VAL A 48 -6.84 3.99 7.79
CA VAL A 48 -6.14 2.70 7.86
C VAL A 48 -4.83 2.90 8.62
N PRO A 49 -4.61 2.19 9.74
CA PRO A 49 -3.40 2.36 10.53
C PRO A 49 -2.22 1.64 9.87
N LEU A 50 -1.39 2.40 9.18
CA LEU A 50 -0.22 1.85 8.49
C LEU A 50 1.07 2.28 9.20
N ALA A 51 2.00 1.36 9.30
CA ALA A 51 3.36 1.63 9.72
C ALA A 51 4.29 1.27 8.58
N GLY A 52 5.34 2.05 8.40
CA GLY A 52 6.32 1.73 7.36
C GLY A 52 7.24 2.87 7.04
N GLU A 53 8.28 2.51 6.32
CA GLU A 53 9.29 3.45 5.84
C GLU A 53 9.62 3.10 4.39
N ALA A 54 9.90 4.13 3.61
CA ALA A 54 10.36 3.95 2.24
C ALA A 54 11.63 3.10 2.25
N GLY A 55 11.67 2.09 1.40
CA GLY A 55 12.81 1.20 1.29
C GLY A 55 12.78 -0.01 2.23
N VAL A 56 11.96 0.03 3.27
CA VAL A 56 11.83 -1.09 4.21
C VAL A 56 10.54 -1.88 3.94
N GLY A 57 9.43 -1.19 3.85
CA GLY A 57 8.14 -1.81 3.60
C GLY A 57 7.05 -1.27 4.50
N TYR A 58 5.85 -1.75 4.28
CA TYR A 58 4.65 -1.29 4.98
C TYR A 58 3.92 -2.45 5.62
N SER A 59 3.29 -2.17 6.75
CA SER A 59 2.45 -3.14 7.45
C SER A 59 1.24 -2.45 8.03
N ILE A 60 0.14 -3.20 8.18
CA ILE A 60 -1.04 -2.68 8.86
C ILE A 60 -0.84 -2.91 10.35
N MET A 61 -0.99 -1.86 11.15
CA MET A 61 -0.91 -1.97 12.59
C MET A 61 -2.25 -2.48 13.12
N GLU A 62 -2.20 -3.57 13.85
CA GLU A 62 -3.38 -4.09 14.54
C GLU A 62 -3.38 -3.52 15.95
N GLY A 63 -4.41 -2.77 16.23
CA GLY A 63 -4.56 -2.12 17.53
C GLY A 63 -5.05 -3.05 18.61
#